data_ddd8a34c8da564799f184768042f1208
#
_entry.id   ddd8a34c8da564799f184768042f1208
#
_cell.length_a   1.000
_cell.length_b   1.000
_cell.length_c   1.000
_cell.angle_alpha   90.00
_cell.angle_beta   90.00
_cell.angle_gamma   90.00
#
_symmetry.space_group_name_H-M   'P 1'
#
loop_
_entity.id
_entity.type
_entity.pdbx_description
1 polymer ?
#
loop_
_entity_poly.entity_id
_entity_poly.type
_entity_poly.pdbx_seq_one_letter_code
_entity_poly.pdbx_strand_id
1 'polypeptide(L)'
;RGLGDVYKRQRLELCHRALQIRHNRLLGTLSDVSPIHWQHGGLARLKKGEKIDKLLYDGYSTISLGYAGLYECVLAMTGKSHTSDEAKPFALEIMQHMNDKCNEWKAAENIDYSLYGSPIESTTYKFAKCLKKRFGVIPGITDRNYITNSYHVVVTEKIDAFTKLKFESEFQKLSPGGAISYIEIP
;
A
#
# COMPACT_ATOMS: atom_id res chain seq x y z
N ARG A 1 -17.95 14.71 2.99
CA ARG A 1 -17.04 14.36 1.87
C ARG A 1 -15.86 15.36 1.73
N GLY A 2 -16.07 16.67 1.67
CA GLY A 2 -15.02 17.64 1.35
C GLY A 2 -13.79 17.65 2.25
N LEU A 3 -13.94 17.64 3.59
CA LEU A 3 -12.80 17.61 4.53
C LEU A 3 -12.01 16.30 4.48
N GLY A 4 -12.70 15.16 4.31
CA GLY A 4 -12.05 13.86 4.16
C GLY A 4 -11.19 13.78 2.89
N ASP A 5 -11.65 14.35 1.80
CA ASP A 5 -10.92 14.37 0.52
C ASP A 5 -9.68 15.29 0.58
N VAL A 6 -9.78 16.45 1.24
CA VAL A 6 -8.63 17.34 1.48
C VAL A 6 -7.58 16.63 2.33
N TYR A 7 -8.00 15.99 3.43
CA TYR A 7 -7.08 15.26 4.31
C TYR A 7 -6.39 14.10 3.59
N LYS A 8 -7.13 13.34 2.79
CA LYS A 8 -6.60 12.24 1.99
C LYS A 8 -5.53 12.72 1.00
N ARG A 9 -5.80 13.82 0.28
CA ARG A 9 -4.83 14.44 -0.64
C ARG A 9 -3.56 14.87 0.08
N GLN A 10 -3.68 15.55 1.22
CA GLN A 10 -2.52 15.96 2.03
C GLN A 10 -1.67 14.78 2.49
N ARG A 11 -2.29 13.64 2.84
CA ARG A 11 -1.55 12.45 3.26
C ARG A 11 -0.84 11.77 2.10
N LEU A 12 -1.46 11.69 0.94
CA LEU A 12 -0.82 11.19 -0.27
C LEU A 12 0.37 12.05 -0.67
N GLU A 13 0.25 13.38 -0.61
CA GLU A 13 1.37 14.29 -0.87
C GLU A 13 2.54 14.07 0.10
N LEU A 14 2.28 13.89 1.39
CA LEU A 14 3.32 13.58 2.38
C LEU A 14 3.98 12.21 2.10
N CYS A 15 3.21 11.21 1.70
CA CYS A 15 3.74 9.90 1.29
C CYS A 15 4.62 10.03 0.05
N HIS A 16 4.17 10.77 -0.96
CA HIS A 16 4.95 11.04 -2.17
C HIS A 16 6.30 11.66 -1.85
N ARG A 17 6.32 12.74 -1.05
CA ARG A 17 7.57 13.37 -0.59
C ARG A 17 8.47 12.40 0.16
N ALA A 18 7.91 11.55 1.01
CA ALA A 18 8.69 10.53 1.72
C ALA A 18 9.31 9.50 0.77
N LEU A 19 8.57 9.07 -0.25
CA LEU A 19 9.07 8.17 -1.29
C LEU A 19 10.17 8.83 -2.13
N GLN A 20 10.00 10.10 -2.51
CA GLN A 20 11.04 10.88 -3.20
C GLN A 20 12.34 10.98 -2.37
N ILE A 21 12.24 11.27 -1.07
CA ILE A 21 13.40 11.30 -0.17
C ILE A 21 14.10 9.95 -0.14
N ARG A 22 13.36 8.85 -0.07
CA ARG A 22 13.95 7.49 -0.11
C ARG A 22 14.63 7.20 -1.44
N HIS A 23 14.01 7.55 -2.56
CA HIS A 23 14.59 7.41 -3.89
C HIS A 23 15.90 8.22 -4.01
N ASN A 24 15.84 9.51 -3.68
CA ASN A 24 16.98 10.42 -3.78
C ASN A 24 18.14 10.00 -2.88
N ARG A 25 17.87 9.34 -1.75
CA ARG A 25 18.88 8.79 -0.86
C ARG A 25 19.75 7.69 -1.50
N LEU A 26 19.21 7.02 -2.51
CA LEU A 26 19.91 5.95 -3.23
C LEU A 26 20.79 6.48 -4.38
N LEU A 27 20.55 7.69 -4.86
CA LEU A 27 21.34 8.29 -5.95
C LEU A 27 22.82 8.37 -5.57
N GLY A 28 23.67 8.00 -6.51
CA GLY A 28 25.12 7.97 -6.33
C GLY A 28 25.63 6.76 -5.54
N THR A 29 24.75 5.86 -5.07
CA THR A 29 25.16 4.64 -4.38
C THR A 29 25.93 3.73 -5.33
N LEU A 30 27.07 3.19 -4.87
CA LEU A 30 27.88 2.27 -5.65
C LEU A 30 27.34 0.83 -5.54
N SER A 31 27.49 0.07 -6.61
CA SER A 31 27.09 -1.35 -6.68
C SER A 31 27.75 -2.22 -5.60
N ASP A 32 28.88 -1.74 -5.08
CA ASP A 32 29.63 -2.40 -4.01
C ASP A 32 28.90 -2.45 -2.66
N VAL A 33 27.91 -1.58 -2.46
CA VAL A 33 27.09 -1.57 -1.22
C VAL A 33 26.26 -2.83 -1.09
N SER A 34 25.79 -3.38 -2.21
CA SER A 34 25.05 -4.67 -2.23
C SER A 34 25.43 -5.48 -3.47
N PRO A 35 26.61 -6.10 -3.50
CA PRO A 35 27.11 -6.83 -4.67
C PRO A 35 26.20 -7.96 -5.11
N ILE A 36 25.61 -8.69 -4.15
CA ILE A 36 24.69 -9.81 -4.45
C ILE A 36 23.50 -9.35 -5.30
N HIS A 37 22.93 -8.18 -4.98
CA HIS A 37 21.79 -7.66 -5.73
C HIS A 37 22.20 -6.97 -7.03
N TRP A 38 23.26 -6.19 -7.02
CA TRP A 38 23.57 -5.27 -8.12
C TRP A 38 24.69 -5.71 -9.06
N GLN A 39 25.63 -6.56 -8.60
CA GLN A 39 26.70 -7.08 -9.45
C GLN A 39 26.44 -8.52 -9.90
N HIS A 40 26.00 -9.39 -8.98
CA HIS A 40 25.85 -10.83 -9.20
C HIS A 40 24.37 -11.28 -9.31
N GLY A 41 23.41 -10.38 -9.13
CA GLY A 41 21.99 -10.66 -9.26
C GLY A 41 21.59 -11.00 -10.70
N GLY A 42 20.39 -11.56 -10.86
CA GLY A 42 19.90 -12.04 -12.16
C GLY A 42 19.69 -10.93 -13.20
N LEU A 43 19.38 -9.69 -12.78
CA LEU A 43 18.96 -8.61 -13.66
C LEU A 43 19.94 -7.44 -13.73
N ALA A 44 20.40 -6.91 -12.61
CA ALA A 44 21.18 -5.67 -12.58
C ALA A 44 22.54 -5.79 -13.26
N ARG A 45 23.36 -6.74 -12.83
CA ARG A 45 24.69 -7.05 -13.38
C ARG A 45 25.58 -5.85 -13.63
N LEU A 46 25.63 -4.93 -12.67
CA LEU A 46 26.51 -3.79 -12.70
C LEU A 46 27.98 -4.21 -12.48
N LYS A 47 28.90 -3.42 -13.00
CA LYS A 47 30.32 -3.58 -12.68
C LYS A 47 30.61 -3.08 -11.27
N LYS A 48 31.70 -3.57 -10.66
CA LYS A 48 32.21 -3.07 -9.40
C LYS A 48 32.50 -1.56 -9.52
N GLY A 49 32.06 -0.78 -8.52
CA GLY A 49 32.21 0.67 -8.50
C GLY A 49 31.25 1.44 -9.42
N GLU A 50 30.36 0.77 -10.12
CA GLU A 50 29.34 1.42 -10.95
C GLU A 50 28.20 1.95 -10.08
N LYS A 51 27.69 3.17 -10.38
CA LYS A 51 26.52 3.72 -9.68
C LYS A 51 25.25 3.00 -10.09
N ILE A 52 24.33 2.85 -9.11
CA ILE A 52 23.02 2.17 -9.34
C ILE A 52 21.99 3.10 -9.99
N ASP A 53 22.30 4.36 -10.24
CA ASP A 53 21.33 5.39 -10.65
C ASP A 53 20.45 4.96 -11.82
N LYS A 54 21.03 4.30 -12.83
CA LYS A 54 20.27 3.78 -13.98
C LYS A 54 19.22 2.71 -13.63
N LEU A 55 19.31 2.11 -12.45
CA LEU A 55 18.33 1.13 -11.98
C LEU A 55 17.16 1.79 -11.26
N LEU A 56 17.22 3.08 -10.98
CA LEU A 56 16.23 3.82 -10.21
C LEU A 56 15.17 4.50 -11.09
N TYR A 57 15.35 4.45 -12.42
CA TYR A 57 14.48 5.08 -13.42
C TYR A 57 14.03 4.07 -14.48
N ASP A 58 13.21 4.52 -15.42
CA ASP A 58 12.76 3.78 -16.61
C ASP A 58 12.05 2.46 -16.28
N GLY A 59 11.39 2.37 -15.12
CA GLY A 59 10.62 1.19 -14.72
C GLY A 59 11.47 -0.03 -14.32
N TYR A 60 12.79 0.12 -14.14
CA TYR A 60 13.64 -1.00 -13.74
C TYR A 60 13.38 -1.41 -12.28
N SER A 61 13.27 -0.45 -11.38
CA SER A 61 12.94 -0.68 -9.97
C SER A 61 11.69 0.11 -9.58
N THR A 62 10.91 -0.47 -8.69
CA THR A 62 9.66 0.11 -8.21
C THR A 62 9.82 0.63 -6.79
N ILE A 63 9.26 1.81 -6.52
CA ILE A 63 9.09 2.33 -5.17
C ILE A 63 7.61 2.31 -4.81
N SER A 64 7.26 1.64 -3.71
CA SER A 64 5.88 1.28 -3.43
C SER A 64 5.22 2.17 -2.39
N LEU A 65 3.99 2.62 -2.69
CA LEU A 65 3.06 3.21 -1.76
C LEU A 65 2.25 2.08 -1.10
N GLY A 66 2.57 1.75 0.15
CA GLY A 66 1.80 0.76 0.93
C GLY A 66 0.61 1.40 1.65
N TYR A 67 -0.44 0.64 1.86
CA TYR A 67 -1.63 1.08 2.59
C TYR A 67 -2.15 -0.02 3.53
N ALA A 68 -2.93 0.40 4.53
CA ALA A 68 -3.58 -0.47 5.51
C ALA A 68 -4.91 0.11 5.96
N GLY A 69 -5.80 -0.74 6.45
CA GLY A 69 -7.03 -0.29 7.09
C GLY A 69 -8.11 0.18 6.12
N LEU A 70 -8.17 -0.37 4.90
CA LEU A 70 -9.25 -0.03 3.96
C LEU A 70 -10.63 -0.35 4.54
N TYR A 71 -10.76 -1.51 5.22
CA TYR A 71 -11.99 -1.88 5.92
C TYR A 71 -12.40 -0.83 6.95
N GLU A 72 -11.49 -0.46 7.85
CA GLU A 72 -11.77 0.52 8.91
C GLU A 72 -12.07 1.91 8.33
N CYS A 73 -11.40 2.29 7.27
CA CYS A 73 -11.66 3.55 6.56
C CYS A 73 -13.07 3.58 5.98
N VAL A 74 -13.48 2.54 5.28
CA VAL A 74 -14.81 2.44 4.67
C VAL A 74 -15.88 2.37 5.75
N LEU A 75 -15.67 1.56 6.79
CA LEU A 75 -16.60 1.48 7.92
C LEU A 75 -16.80 2.84 8.61
N ALA A 76 -15.70 3.57 8.84
CA ALA A 76 -15.77 4.91 9.45
C ALA A 76 -16.53 5.92 8.59
N MET A 77 -16.42 5.82 7.27
CA MET A 77 -17.00 6.78 6.33
C MET A 77 -18.43 6.46 5.93
N THR A 78 -18.82 5.19 5.94
CA THR A 78 -20.12 4.73 5.42
C THR A 78 -21.00 4.05 6.47
N GLY A 79 -20.40 3.63 7.59
CA GLY A 79 -21.07 2.78 8.59
C GLY A 79 -21.25 1.32 8.16
N LYS A 80 -20.66 0.91 7.01
CA LYS A 80 -20.79 -0.43 6.45
C LYS A 80 -19.42 -1.05 6.13
N SER A 81 -19.36 -2.40 6.16
CA SER A 81 -18.17 -3.12 5.68
C SER A 81 -17.92 -2.85 4.19
N HIS A 82 -16.66 -2.80 3.79
CA HIS A 82 -16.28 -2.71 2.38
C HIS A 82 -16.69 -3.94 1.55
N THR A 83 -17.07 -5.03 2.21
CA THR A 83 -17.61 -6.23 1.56
C THR A 83 -19.09 -6.09 1.17
N SER A 84 -19.80 -5.09 1.73
CA SER A 84 -21.19 -4.84 1.36
C SER A 84 -21.31 -4.22 -0.04
N ASP A 85 -22.38 -4.57 -0.77
CA ASP A 85 -22.63 -4.04 -2.11
C ASP A 85 -22.71 -2.51 -2.15
N GLU A 86 -23.20 -1.89 -1.07
CA GLU A 86 -23.35 -0.44 -1.01
C GLU A 86 -22.02 0.30 -0.74
N ALA A 87 -21.09 -0.30 0.02
CA ALA A 87 -19.84 0.34 0.40
C ALA A 87 -18.65 -0.08 -0.48
N LYS A 88 -18.71 -1.21 -1.17
CA LYS A 88 -17.68 -1.70 -2.07
C LYS A 88 -17.30 -0.69 -3.17
N PRO A 89 -18.23 -0.02 -3.87
CA PRO A 89 -17.87 0.99 -4.86
C PRO A 89 -17.02 2.11 -4.29
N PHE A 90 -17.30 2.55 -3.07
CA PHE A 90 -16.51 3.58 -2.39
C PHE A 90 -15.10 3.07 -2.02
N ALA A 91 -14.97 1.82 -1.60
CA ALA A 91 -13.68 1.19 -1.35
C ALA A 91 -12.81 1.14 -2.63
N LEU A 92 -13.41 0.74 -3.76
CA LEU A 92 -12.73 0.72 -5.06
C LEU A 92 -12.35 2.13 -5.54
N GLU A 93 -13.21 3.14 -5.32
CA GLU A 93 -12.88 4.55 -5.62
C GLU A 93 -11.65 5.04 -4.85
N ILE A 94 -11.54 4.69 -3.56
CA ILE A 94 -10.34 5.03 -2.76
C ILE A 94 -9.09 4.40 -3.36
N MET A 95 -9.16 3.13 -3.72
CA MET A 95 -8.04 2.40 -4.29
C MET A 95 -7.63 2.94 -5.66
N GLN A 96 -8.62 3.19 -6.52
CA GLN A 96 -8.39 3.78 -7.84
C GLN A 96 -7.70 5.14 -7.72
N HIS A 97 -8.18 6.00 -6.82
CA HIS A 97 -7.56 7.31 -6.60
C HIS A 97 -6.09 7.21 -6.17
N MET A 98 -5.74 6.27 -5.28
CA MET A 98 -4.34 6.06 -4.88
C MET A 98 -3.48 5.55 -6.05
N ASN A 99 -4.03 4.63 -6.84
CA ASN A 99 -3.34 4.09 -8.02
C ASN A 99 -3.12 5.16 -9.09
N ASP A 100 -4.13 5.99 -9.35
CA ASP A 100 -4.04 7.12 -10.29
C ASP A 100 -2.95 8.11 -9.87
N LYS A 101 -2.82 8.38 -8.56
CA LYS A 101 -1.75 9.23 -8.04
C LYS A 101 -0.37 8.64 -8.26
N CYS A 102 -0.19 7.33 -8.04
CA CYS A 102 1.06 6.66 -8.38
C CYS A 102 1.40 6.81 -9.88
N ASN A 103 0.42 6.65 -10.75
CA ASN A 103 0.58 6.81 -12.20
C ASN A 103 0.92 8.26 -12.60
N GLU A 104 0.29 9.26 -11.98
CA GLU A 104 0.62 10.68 -12.19
C GLU A 104 2.09 10.97 -11.81
N TRP A 105 2.53 10.53 -10.64
CA TRP A 105 3.90 10.71 -10.17
C TRP A 105 4.91 10.01 -11.07
N LYS A 106 4.60 8.77 -11.46
CA LYS A 106 5.42 8.00 -12.40
C LYS A 106 5.61 8.73 -13.72
N ALA A 107 4.54 9.25 -14.30
CA ALA A 107 4.59 9.99 -15.56
C ALA A 107 5.38 11.31 -15.45
N ALA A 108 5.28 11.99 -14.29
CA ALA A 108 5.95 13.26 -14.07
C ALA A 108 7.45 13.14 -13.77
N GLU A 109 7.87 12.05 -13.11
CA GLU A 109 9.22 11.94 -12.53
C GLU A 109 10.07 10.81 -13.13
N ASN A 110 9.50 9.97 -13.98
CA ASN A 110 10.16 8.77 -14.52
C ASN A 110 10.66 7.79 -13.43
N ILE A 111 10.00 7.82 -12.26
CA ILE A 111 10.21 6.89 -11.14
C ILE A 111 9.02 5.95 -11.09
N ASP A 112 9.26 4.64 -11.00
CA ASP A 112 8.18 3.65 -11.02
C ASP A 112 7.47 3.55 -9.66
N TYR A 113 6.63 4.55 -9.36
CA TYR A 113 5.72 4.50 -8.22
C TYR A 113 4.61 3.48 -8.46
N SER A 114 4.32 2.66 -7.45
CA SER A 114 3.27 1.66 -7.56
C SER A 114 2.51 1.48 -6.25
N LEU A 115 1.20 1.27 -6.33
CA LEU A 115 0.38 0.94 -5.17
C LEU A 115 0.59 -0.52 -4.78
N TYR A 116 0.84 -0.75 -3.49
CA TYR A 116 1.21 -2.06 -2.95
C TYR A 116 0.32 -2.46 -1.79
N GLY A 117 -0.41 -3.57 -1.94
CA GLY A 117 -1.17 -4.24 -0.88
C GLY A 117 -0.23 -4.99 0.06
N SER A 118 0.58 -4.25 0.82
CA SER A 118 1.64 -4.78 1.66
C SER A 118 1.12 -5.59 2.84
N PRO A 119 1.70 -6.77 3.14
CA PRO A 119 1.53 -7.44 4.43
C PRO A 119 2.34 -6.68 5.49
N ILE A 120 1.67 -5.78 6.22
CA ILE A 120 2.30 -4.90 7.22
C ILE A 120 2.06 -5.41 8.65
N GLU A 121 2.44 -6.62 8.93
CA GLU A 121 2.17 -7.39 10.15
C GLU A 121 2.31 -6.60 11.45
N SER A 122 3.52 -6.28 11.87
CA SER A 122 3.76 -5.52 13.13
C SER A 122 3.27 -4.07 13.07
N THR A 123 3.17 -3.50 11.88
CA THR A 123 2.72 -2.11 11.67
C THR A 123 1.23 -1.97 11.91
N THR A 124 0.42 -3.01 11.65
CA THR A 124 -1.02 -2.99 11.92
C THR A 124 -1.32 -2.79 13.40
N TYR A 125 -0.56 -3.45 14.29
CA TYR A 125 -0.63 -3.23 15.74
C TYR A 125 -0.25 -1.79 16.12
N LYS A 126 0.86 -1.29 15.58
CA LYS A 126 1.33 0.07 15.85
C LYS A 126 0.32 1.12 15.44
N PHE A 127 -0.28 0.97 14.26
CA PHE A 127 -1.35 1.86 13.79
C PHE A 127 -2.57 1.80 14.69
N ALA A 128 -3.06 0.61 15.06
CA ALA A 128 -4.19 0.45 15.99
C ALA A 128 -3.94 1.17 17.31
N LYS A 129 -2.75 0.99 17.90
CA LYS A 129 -2.35 1.66 19.14
C LYS A 129 -2.34 3.19 18.98
N CYS A 130 -1.79 3.70 17.90
CA CYS A 130 -1.72 5.14 17.63
C CYS A 130 -3.10 5.75 17.38
N LEU A 131 -3.96 5.06 16.63
CA LEU A 131 -5.34 5.49 16.37
C LEU A 131 -6.15 5.53 17.66
N LYS A 132 -6.06 4.47 18.48
CA LYS A 132 -6.75 4.39 19.78
C LYS A 132 -6.29 5.50 20.74
N LYS A 133 -4.97 5.80 20.77
CA LYS A 133 -4.44 6.90 21.57
C LYS A 133 -4.96 8.26 21.11
N ARG A 134 -5.13 8.46 19.81
CA ARG A 134 -5.51 9.75 19.22
C ARG A 134 -7.02 9.99 19.21
N PHE A 135 -7.80 8.96 18.96
CA PHE A 135 -9.24 9.08 18.70
C PHE A 135 -10.11 8.34 19.73
N GLY A 136 -9.50 7.67 20.72
CA GLY A 136 -10.23 6.85 21.67
C GLY A 136 -10.67 5.50 21.07
N VAL A 137 -11.56 4.83 21.78
CA VAL A 137 -12.14 3.55 21.36
C VAL A 137 -13.36 3.82 20.49
N ILE A 138 -13.29 3.40 19.24
CA ILE A 138 -14.40 3.47 18.26
C ILE A 138 -14.73 2.02 17.88
N PRO A 139 -15.97 1.54 18.15
CA PRO A 139 -16.38 0.16 17.86
C PRO A 139 -16.16 -0.22 16.39
N GLY A 140 -15.54 -1.40 16.16
CA GLY A 140 -15.21 -1.91 14.84
C GLY A 140 -14.02 -1.26 14.14
N ILE A 141 -13.46 -0.17 14.71
CA ILE A 141 -12.37 0.60 14.09
C ILE A 141 -11.12 0.60 14.98
N THR A 142 -11.23 1.09 16.23
CA THR A 142 -10.08 1.21 17.14
C THR A 142 -10.21 0.37 18.40
N ASP A 143 -11.22 -0.45 18.53
CA ASP A 143 -11.49 -1.34 19.66
C ASP A 143 -10.62 -2.60 19.66
N ARG A 144 -9.93 -2.89 18.54
CA ARG A 144 -9.02 -4.02 18.38
C ARG A 144 -7.55 -3.59 18.53
N ASN A 145 -6.66 -4.56 18.69
CA ASN A 145 -5.22 -4.36 18.77
C ASN A 145 -4.51 -4.41 17.42
N TYR A 146 -5.26 -4.44 16.33
CA TYR A 146 -4.77 -4.39 14.96
C TYR A 146 -5.75 -3.61 14.09
N ILE A 147 -5.31 -3.14 12.95
CA ILE A 147 -6.14 -2.72 11.84
C ILE A 147 -6.04 -3.77 10.73
N THR A 148 -7.07 -3.88 9.91
CA THR A 148 -7.09 -4.84 8.80
C THR A 148 -5.97 -4.53 7.81
N ASN A 149 -5.27 -5.57 7.38
CA ASN A 149 -4.18 -5.43 6.44
C ASN A 149 -4.73 -5.03 5.06
N SER A 150 -4.09 -4.07 4.43
CA SER A 150 -4.41 -3.55 3.08
C SER A 150 -5.91 -3.54 2.74
N TYR A 151 -6.35 -4.31 1.75
CA TYR A 151 -7.74 -4.45 1.27
C TYR A 151 -8.46 -5.68 1.83
N HIS A 152 -7.81 -6.47 2.68
CA HIS A 152 -8.33 -7.78 3.08
C HIS A 152 -9.71 -7.70 3.73
N VAL A 153 -10.49 -8.77 3.54
CA VAL A 153 -11.69 -9.03 4.31
C VAL A 153 -11.30 -9.18 5.77
N VAL A 154 -12.05 -8.53 6.66
CA VAL A 154 -11.78 -8.60 8.10
C VAL A 154 -11.91 -10.04 8.60
N VAL A 155 -10.99 -10.49 9.44
CA VAL A 155 -10.88 -11.90 9.87
C VAL A 155 -12.09 -12.41 10.65
N THR A 156 -12.92 -11.54 11.17
CA THR A 156 -14.16 -11.90 11.88
C THR A 156 -15.35 -12.13 10.94
N GLU A 157 -15.23 -11.78 9.66
CA GLU A 157 -16.28 -11.97 8.69
C GLU A 157 -16.35 -13.42 8.21
N LYS A 158 -17.52 -14.01 8.29
CA LYS A 158 -17.75 -15.39 7.83
C LYS A 158 -17.94 -15.38 6.32
N ILE A 159 -16.90 -15.73 5.60
CA ILE A 159 -16.87 -15.78 4.14
C ILE A 159 -16.10 -17.03 3.70
N ASP A 160 -16.58 -17.72 2.67
CA ASP A 160 -15.84 -18.86 2.10
C ASP A 160 -14.67 -18.39 1.26
N ALA A 161 -13.70 -19.29 1.03
CA ALA A 161 -12.45 -18.97 0.35
C ALA A 161 -12.65 -18.44 -1.09
N PHE A 162 -13.57 -19.02 -1.84
CA PHE A 162 -13.81 -18.61 -3.24
C PHE A 162 -14.45 -17.22 -3.31
N THR A 163 -15.44 -16.96 -2.47
CA THR A 163 -16.10 -15.65 -2.39
C THR A 163 -15.11 -14.58 -1.92
N LYS A 164 -14.26 -14.90 -0.93
CA LYS A 164 -13.19 -14.02 -0.47
C LYS A 164 -12.21 -13.69 -1.60
N LEU A 165 -11.69 -14.69 -2.30
CA LEU A 165 -10.75 -14.47 -3.41
C LEU A 165 -11.38 -13.67 -4.55
N LYS A 166 -12.63 -13.97 -4.89
CA LYS A 166 -13.37 -13.20 -5.92
C LYS A 166 -13.52 -11.74 -5.51
N PHE A 167 -13.86 -11.46 -4.27
CA PHE A 167 -13.95 -10.11 -3.73
C PHE A 167 -12.58 -9.41 -3.76
N GLU A 168 -11.55 -10.02 -3.19
CA GLU A 168 -10.22 -9.43 -3.06
C GLU A 168 -9.53 -9.21 -4.42
N SER A 169 -9.84 -10.03 -5.43
CA SER A 169 -9.25 -9.92 -6.76
C SER A 169 -9.49 -8.57 -7.44
N GLU A 170 -10.59 -7.90 -7.14
CA GLU A 170 -10.89 -6.58 -7.69
C GLU A 170 -9.96 -5.50 -7.12
N PHE A 171 -9.59 -5.63 -5.85
CA PHE A 171 -8.64 -4.74 -5.18
C PHE A 171 -7.18 -5.05 -5.57
N GLN A 172 -6.86 -6.32 -5.83
CA GLN A 172 -5.56 -6.73 -6.33
C GLN A 172 -5.22 -6.08 -7.67
N LYS A 173 -6.18 -5.98 -8.58
CA LYS A 173 -6.01 -5.28 -9.87
C LYS A 173 -5.58 -3.82 -9.71
N LEU A 174 -5.97 -3.19 -8.60
CA LEU A 174 -5.65 -1.81 -8.26
C LEU A 174 -4.35 -1.68 -7.44
N SER A 175 -3.69 -2.78 -7.16
CA SER A 175 -2.42 -2.84 -6.42
C SER A 175 -1.31 -3.47 -7.27
N PRO A 176 -0.91 -2.84 -8.39
CA PRO A 176 0.05 -3.41 -9.34
C PRO A 176 1.46 -3.60 -8.76
N GLY A 177 1.79 -2.93 -7.67
CA GLY A 177 3.05 -3.09 -6.94
C GLY A 177 3.19 -4.41 -6.19
N GLY A 178 2.10 -5.16 -6.10
CA GLY A 178 2.02 -6.47 -5.45
C GLY A 178 0.82 -6.58 -4.52
N ALA A 179 0.29 -7.78 -4.40
CA ALA A 179 -0.84 -8.10 -3.54
C ALA A 179 -0.80 -9.58 -3.15
N ILE A 180 -1.26 -9.88 -1.94
CA ILE A 180 -1.34 -11.24 -1.40
C ILE A 180 -2.72 -11.42 -0.79
N SER A 181 -3.36 -12.56 -1.03
CA SER A 181 -4.55 -13.00 -0.29
C SER A 181 -4.20 -14.17 0.62
N TYR A 182 -4.70 -14.13 1.84
CA TYR A 182 -4.53 -15.21 2.82
C TYR A 182 -5.81 -16.04 2.89
N ILE A 183 -5.67 -17.34 2.75
CA ILE A 183 -6.74 -18.32 2.96
C ILE A 183 -6.35 -19.18 4.15
N GLU A 184 -7.14 -19.13 5.20
CA GLU A 184 -7.00 -19.99 6.36
C GLU A 184 -7.82 -21.26 6.10
N ILE A 185 -7.17 -22.42 6.25
CA ILE A 185 -7.79 -23.74 6.17
C ILE A 185 -7.85 -24.25 7.60
N PRO A 186 -9.06 -24.53 8.16
CA PRO A 186 -9.22 -25.04 9.51
C PRO A 186 -8.67 -26.45 9.69
#